data_31a4f9762923f92bf8f82f2a8308faa9
#
_entry.id   31a4f9762923f92bf8f82f2a8308faa9
#
_cell.length_a   1.000
_cell.length_b   1.000
_cell.length_c   1.000
_cell.angle_alpha   90.00
_cell.angle_beta   90.00
_cell.angle_gamma   90.00
#
_symmetry.space_group_name_H-M   'P 1'
#
loop_
_entity.id
_entity.type
_entity.pdbx_description
1 polymer ?
#
loop_
_entity_poly.entity_id
_entity_poly.type
_entity_poly.pdbx_seq_one_letter_code
_entity_poly.pdbx_strand_id
1 'polypeptide(L)' 'MAIIKKLNGHTPKFGKNCFLADNAAIIGDVEMGNDCSIWFGAVLRGDVHSIRIGNK' A
#
# COMPACT_ATOMS: atom_id res chain seq x y z
N MET A 1 3.10 2.91 12.96
CA MET A 1 2.66 1.77 12.15
C MET A 1 1.69 2.26 11.08
N ALA A 2 1.91 1.87 9.85
CA ALA A 2 1.05 2.32 8.76
C ALA A 2 -0.37 1.79 8.92
N ILE A 3 -1.34 2.51 8.36
CA ILE A 3 -2.73 2.11 8.37
C ILE A 3 -2.98 1.27 7.12
N ILE A 4 -3.35 0.01 7.32
CA ILE A 4 -3.61 -0.90 6.21
C ILE A 4 -5.04 -1.39 6.35
N LYS A 5 -5.87 -1.10 5.36
CA LYS A 5 -7.29 -1.41 5.42
C LYS A 5 -7.73 -2.26 4.24
N LYS A 6 -8.57 -3.25 4.54
CA LYS A 6 -9.26 -4.02 3.54
C LYS A 6 -10.46 -3.23 3.04
N LEU A 7 -10.71 -3.27 1.74
CA LEU A 7 -11.86 -2.60 1.14
C LEU A 7 -12.41 -3.46 0.02
N ASN A 8 -13.72 -3.71 0.05
CA ASN A 8 -14.43 -4.48 -0.99
C ASN A 8 -13.79 -5.84 -1.23
N GLY A 9 -13.34 -6.49 -0.16
CA GLY A 9 -12.75 -7.81 -0.26
C GLY A 9 -11.28 -7.82 -0.67
N HIS A 10 -10.69 -6.65 -0.89
CA HIS A 10 -9.28 -6.54 -1.29
C HIS A 10 -8.43 -6.03 -0.15
N THR A 11 -7.35 -6.74 0.14
CA THR A 11 -6.38 -6.36 1.15
C THR A 11 -5.07 -6.01 0.46
N PRO A 12 -4.42 -4.89 0.84
CA PRO A 12 -3.14 -4.54 0.24
C PRO A 12 -2.11 -5.64 0.40
N LYS A 13 -1.28 -5.83 -0.63
CA LYS A 13 -0.22 -6.83 -0.63
C LYS A 13 1.12 -6.16 -0.86
N PHE A 14 2.13 -6.65 -0.17
CA PHE A 14 3.47 -6.07 -0.23
C PHE A 14 4.50 -7.15 -0.50
N GLY A 15 5.53 -6.80 -1.25
CA GLY A 15 6.69 -7.65 -1.40
C GLY A 15 7.64 -7.53 -0.21
N LYS A 16 8.91 -7.83 -0.44
CA LYS A 16 9.93 -7.82 0.62
C LYS A 16 10.54 -6.43 0.76
N ASN A 17 11.00 -6.11 1.96
CA ASN A 17 11.76 -4.89 2.25
C ASN A 17 11.02 -3.62 1.90
N CYS A 18 9.70 -3.60 2.10
CA CYS A 18 8.93 -2.39 1.88
C CYS A 18 8.94 -1.53 3.13
N PHE A 19 9.20 -0.25 2.96
CA PHE A 19 9.13 0.72 4.06
C PHE A 19 7.76 1.40 4.03
N LEU A 20 7.04 1.30 5.13
CA LEU A 20 5.74 1.96 5.26
C LEU A 20 5.82 2.91 6.45
N ALA A 21 5.76 4.20 6.16
CA ALA A 21 5.84 5.20 7.23
C ALA A 21 4.66 5.08 8.19
N ASP A 22 4.85 5.51 9.42
CA ASP A 22 3.88 5.28 10.49
C ASP A 22 2.51 5.86 10.18
N ASN A 23 2.45 6.99 9.48
CA ASN A 23 1.17 7.62 9.17
C ASN A 23 0.76 7.47 7.70
N ALA A 24 1.37 6.54 6.99
CA ALA A 24 0.92 6.21 5.63
C ALA A 24 -0.37 5.39 5.72
N ALA A 25 -1.27 5.58 4.76
CA ALA A 25 -2.51 4.82 4.70
C ALA A 25 -2.59 4.07 3.38
N ILE A 26 -2.78 2.76 3.44
CA ILE A 26 -2.89 1.91 2.25
C ILE A 26 -4.20 1.16 2.35
N ILE A 27 -5.08 1.39 1.39
CA ILE A 27 -6.46 0.91 1.48
C ILE A 27 -6.85 0.21 0.19
N GLY A 28 -7.40 -0.99 0.32
CA GLY A 28 -8.05 -1.69 -0.78
C GLY A 28 -7.10 -2.43 -1.69
N ASP A 29 -7.40 -2.43 -2.98
CA ASP A 29 -6.68 -3.25 -3.97
C ASP A 29 -5.37 -2.58 -4.38
N VAL A 30 -4.38 -2.72 -3.50
CA VAL A 30 -3.04 -2.19 -3.71
C VAL A 30 -2.04 -3.35 -3.69
N GLU A 31 -1.17 -3.39 -4.69
CA GLU A 31 -0.13 -4.42 -4.74
C GLU A 31 1.21 -3.75 -4.99
N MET A 32 2.17 -4.02 -4.12
CA MET A 32 3.50 -3.45 -4.21
C MET A 32 4.54 -4.55 -4.39
N GLY A 33 5.53 -4.27 -5.23
CA GLY A 33 6.64 -5.19 -5.40
C GLY A 33 7.64 -5.10 -4.25
N ASN A 34 8.89 -5.46 -4.52
CA ASN A 34 9.94 -5.46 -3.51
C ASN A 34 10.62 -4.10 -3.40
N ASP A 35 11.15 -3.81 -2.24
CA ASP A 35 11.98 -2.61 -1.99
C ASP A 35 11.25 -1.29 -2.28
N CYS A 36 9.95 -1.27 -2.02
CA CYS A 36 9.15 -0.07 -2.20
C CYS A 36 9.13 0.76 -0.92
N SER A 37 8.91 2.06 -1.05
CA SER A 37 8.85 2.96 0.09
C SER A 37 7.61 3.83 0.02
N ILE A 38 6.85 3.86 1.11
CA ILE A 38 5.70 4.74 1.25
C ILE A 38 6.01 5.70 2.38
N TRP A 39 6.14 6.98 2.04
CA TRP A 39 6.59 7.99 2.98
C TRP A 39 5.46 8.55 3.82
N PHE A 40 5.81 9.38 4.79
CA PHE A 40 4.87 9.93 5.75
C PHE A 40 3.77 10.74 5.05
N GLY A 41 2.54 10.58 5.51
CA GLY A 41 1.40 11.30 4.97
C GLY A 41 0.87 10.79 3.65
N ALA A 42 1.50 9.77 3.06
CA ALA A 42 1.04 9.21 1.80
C ALA A 42 -0.25 8.43 1.99
N VAL A 43 -1.13 8.48 0.99
CA VAL A 43 -2.38 7.74 1.00
C VAL A 43 -2.53 7.01 -0.33
N LEU A 44 -2.65 5.69 -0.27
CA LEU A 44 -2.91 4.86 -1.44
C LEU A 44 -4.31 4.26 -1.31
N ARG A 45 -5.18 4.63 -2.21
CA ARG A 45 -6.57 4.16 -2.17
C ARG A 45 -6.87 3.37 -3.44
N GLY A 46 -7.07 2.07 -3.28
CA GLY A 46 -7.47 1.20 -4.38
C GLY A 46 -8.96 0.87 -4.31
N ASP A 47 -9.80 1.90 -4.22
CA ASP A 47 -11.23 1.71 -4.04
C ASP A 47 -12.00 1.65 -5.36
N VAL A 48 -11.65 2.50 -6.31
CA VAL A 48 -12.29 2.50 -7.64
C VAL A 48 -11.44 1.73 -8.62
N HIS A 49 -10.13 1.98 -8.61
CA HIS A 49 -9.17 1.30 -9.46
C HIS A 49 -8.12 0.63 -8.61
N SER A 50 -7.57 -0.46 -9.10
CA SER A 50 -6.46 -1.11 -8.42
C SER A 50 -5.19 -0.28 -8.58
N ILE A 51 -4.29 -0.41 -7.61
CA ILE A 51 -3.00 0.26 -7.63
C ILE A 51 -1.93 -0.81 -7.68
N ARG A 52 -1.04 -0.72 -8.66
CA ARG A 52 0.06 -1.67 -8.82
C ARG A 52 1.36 -0.89 -8.85
N ILE A 53 2.24 -1.20 -7.90
CA ILE A 53 3.53 -0.54 -7.79
C ILE A 53 4.59 -1.61 -7.99
N GLY A 54 5.47 -1.38 -8.97
CA GLY A 54 6.54 -2.31 -9.25
C GLY A 54 7.64 -2.24 -8.18
N ASN A 55 8.81 -2.83 -8.48
CA ASN A 55 9.92 -2.81 -7.56
C ASN A 55 10.50 -1.41 -7.48
N LYS A 56 10.76 -0.97 -6.24
CA LYS A 56 11.31 0.37 -5.93
C LYS A 56 10.35 1.47 -6.35
#